data_c477e1a6e890cc744d0679d0787ed710
#
_entry.id   c477e1a6e890cc744d0679d0787ed710
#
_cell.length_a   1.000
_cell.length_b   1.000
_cell.length_c   1.000
_cell.angle_alpha   90.00
_cell.angle_beta   90.00
_cell.angle_gamma   90.00
#
_symmetry.space_group_name_H-M   'P 1'
#
loop_
_entity.id
_entity.type
_entity.pdbx_description
1 polymer ?
#
loop_
_entity_poly.entity_id
_entity_poly.type
_entity_poly.pdbx_seq_one_letter_code
_entity_poly.pdbx_strand_id
1 'polypeptide(L)'
;PERQPVHTVYGGADLFRADTAQKMANAALKTLLENAADFTEFARALELPGYEKLPKKAADIAKLVKRFDKLSPAKRKDETGWLAYATYNKVIHKLRTEALEDFRIDFEDGFGNRSWEEEDATAVQAALEVAKGMKAKSLPPFMGIRIKPFTEDL
;
A
#
# COMPACT_ATOMS: atom_id res chain seq x y z
N PRO A 1 -3.95 3.57 -23.47
CA PRO A 1 -3.49 4.54 -22.49
C PRO A 1 -2.44 3.89 -21.58
N GLU A 2 -1.41 4.64 -21.19
CA GLU A 2 -0.40 4.19 -20.27
C GLU A 2 -0.99 4.07 -18.85
N ARG A 3 -0.45 3.15 -18.07
CA ARG A 3 -0.84 2.99 -16.67
C ARG A 3 -0.52 4.26 -15.89
N GLN A 4 -1.45 4.68 -15.03
CA GLN A 4 -1.26 5.76 -14.07
C GLN A 4 -1.36 5.21 -12.64
N PRO A 5 -0.58 5.73 -11.68
CA PRO A 5 -0.74 5.37 -10.29
C PRO A 5 -2.06 5.93 -9.74
N VAL A 6 -2.73 5.21 -8.85
CA VAL A 6 -3.95 5.67 -8.19
C VAL A 6 -3.66 6.34 -6.84
N HIS A 7 -2.45 6.20 -6.33
CA HIS A 7 -1.99 6.90 -5.13
C HIS A 7 -0.51 7.23 -5.22
N THR A 8 -0.10 8.28 -4.52
CA THR A 8 1.29 8.72 -4.38
C THR A 8 1.62 8.84 -2.90
N VAL A 9 2.77 8.31 -2.50
CA VAL A 9 3.31 8.43 -1.15
C VAL A 9 4.55 9.32 -1.19
N TYR A 10 4.63 10.28 -0.28
CA TYR A 10 5.79 11.12 -0.06
C TYR A 10 6.54 10.63 1.18
N GLY A 11 7.85 10.57 1.10
CA GLY A 11 8.69 10.22 2.23
C GLY A 11 9.99 11.01 2.23
N GLY A 12 10.41 11.50 3.39
CA GLY A 12 11.61 12.32 3.55
C GLY A 12 12.84 11.68 2.92
N ALA A 13 13.63 12.49 2.21
CA ALA A 13 14.78 12.02 1.45
C ALA A 13 15.83 11.34 2.33
N ASP A 14 16.00 11.80 3.55
CA ASP A 14 16.92 11.24 4.56
C ASP A 14 16.49 9.85 5.04
N LEU A 15 15.20 9.52 4.96
CA LEU A 15 14.64 8.23 5.37
C LEU A 15 14.55 7.22 4.23
N PHE A 16 14.66 7.67 2.98
CA PHE A 16 14.53 6.79 1.84
C PHE A 16 15.63 5.74 1.77
N ARG A 17 15.24 4.49 1.54
CA ARG A 17 16.14 3.33 1.30
C ARG A 17 15.56 2.44 0.21
N ALA A 18 16.39 1.63 -0.41
CA ALA A 18 16.02 0.70 -1.47
C ALA A 18 14.88 -0.26 -1.09
N ASP A 19 14.71 -0.54 0.20
CA ASP A 19 13.69 -1.44 0.75
C ASP A 19 12.50 -0.72 1.41
N THR A 20 12.42 0.61 1.29
CA THR A 20 11.36 1.43 1.92
C THR A 20 9.97 0.92 1.55
N ALA A 21 9.71 0.71 0.25
CA ALA A 21 8.41 0.22 -0.22
C ALA A 21 8.04 -1.15 0.40
N GLN A 22 9.02 -2.06 0.49
CA GLN A 22 8.79 -3.38 1.07
C GLN A 22 8.52 -3.31 2.58
N LYS A 23 9.23 -2.45 3.32
CA LYS A 23 8.99 -2.23 4.74
C LYS A 23 7.60 -1.66 5.00
N MET A 24 7.18 -0.68 4.22
CA MET A 24 5.83 -0.11 4.31
C MET A 24 4.75 -1.14 3.96
N ALA A 25 4.96 -1.94 2.92
CA ALA A 25 4.07 -3.04 2.54
C ALA A 25 3.89 -4.07 3.67
N ASN A 26 5.00 -4.50 4.27
CA ASN A 26 4.99 -5.46 5.37
C ASN A 26 4.28 -4.90 6.62
N ALA A 27 4.53 -3.63 6.96
CA ALA A 27 3.86 -2.96 8.07
C ALA A 27 2.34 -2.86 7.83
N ALA A 28 1.91 -2.45 6.64
CA ALA A 28 0.50 -2.36 6.28
C ALA A 28 -0.20 -3.72 6.29
N LEU A 29 0.44 -4.76 5.73
CA LEU A 29 -0.09 -6.11 5.75
C LEU A 29 -0.21 -6.66 7.18
N LYS A 30 0.80 -6.46 8.02
CA LYS A 30 0.77 -6.82 9.43
C LYS A 30 -0.39 -6.14 10.13
N THR A 31 -0.54 -4.82 9.99
CA THR A 31 -1.64 -4.05 10.59
C THR A 31 -3.01 -4.57 10.13
N LEU A 32 -3.17 -4.86 8.83
CA LEU A 32 -4.42 -5.42 8.32
C LEU A 32 -4.75 -6.76 9.00
N LEU A 33 -3.80 -7.69 9.04
CA LEU A 33 -4.03 -9.03 9.59
C LEU A 33 -4.24 -9.06 11.11
N GLU A 34 -3.63 -8.12 11.84
CA GLU A 34 -3.81 -7.97 13.30
C GLU A 34 -5.16 -7.35 13.67
N ASN A 35 -5.71 -6.48 12.83
CA ASN A 35 -6.96 -5.76 13.11
C ASN A 35 -8.17 -6.27 12.33
N ALA A 36 -7.96 -7.07 11.30
CA ALA A 36 -9.00 -7.73 10.52
C ALA A 36 -8.47 -9.07 10.02
N ALA A 37 -8.50 -10.08 10.89
CA ALA A 37 -7.94 -11.41 10.60
C ALA A 37 -8.66 -12.12 9.43
N ASP A 38 -9.91 -11.73 9.15
CA ASP A 38 -10.69 -12.24 8.02
C ASP A 38 -11.57 -11.14 7.39
N PHE A 39 -12.16 -11.49 6.23
CA PHE A 39 -12.98 -10.54 5.47
C PHE A 39 -14.25 -10.11 6.21
N THR A 40 -14.73 -10.85 7.21
CA THR A 40 -15.93 -10.49 7.97
C THR A 40 -15.63 -9.42 9.02
N GLU A 41 -14.45 -9.47 9.64
CA GLU A 41 -13.95 -8.40 10.51
C GLU A 41 -13.64 -7.14 9.70
N PHE A 42 -12.99 -7.29 8.56
CA PHE A 42 -12.74 -6.21 7.61
C PHE A 42 -14.05 -5.52 7.17
N ALA A 43 -15.08 -6.33 6.84
CA ALA A 43 -16.39 -5.81 6.44
C ALA A 43 -17.06 -5.02 7.56
N ARG A 44 -16.96 -5.48 8.80
CA ARG A 44 -17.53 -4.79 9.97
C ARG A 44 -16.81 -3.49 10.26
N ALA A 45 -15.48 -3.50 10.20
CA ALA A 45 -14.67 -2.31 10.45
C ALA A 45 -14.94 -1.17 9.44
N LEU A 46 -15.29 -1.53 8.20
CA LEU A 46 -15.57 -0.59 7.12
C LEU A 46 -17.07 -0.43 6.80
N GLU A 47 -17.94 -1.06 7.58
CA GLU A 47 -19.40 -1.05 7.37
C GLU A 47 -19.80 -1.36 5.92
N LEU A 48 -19.13 -2.36 5.31
CA LEU A 48 -19.40 -2.73 3.94
C LEU A 48 -20.82 -3.30 3.78
N PRO A 49 -21.50 -3.07 2.64
CA PRO A 49 -22.87 -3.53 2.44
C PRO A 49 -23.10 -5.00 2.83
N GLY A 50 -24.05 -5.24 3.75
CA GLY A 50 -24.42 -6.57 4.23
C GLY A 50 -23.53 -7.13 5.33
N TYR A 51 -22.64 -6.33 5.94
CA TYR A 51 -21.74 -6.78 7.02
C TYR A 51 -22.48 -7.35 8.23
N GLU A 52 -23.67 -6.84 8.55
CA GLU A 52 -24.47 -7.29 9.68
C GLU A 52 -24.91 -8.76 9.55
N LYS A 53 -25.05 -9.25 8.31
CA LYS A 53 -25.48 -10.61 7.96
C LYS A 53 -24.33 -11.61 7.93
N LEU A 54 -23.07 -11.15 8.06
CA LEU A 54 -21.90 -12.00 7.98
C LEU A 54 -21.71 -12.82 9.27
N PRO A 55 -21.30 -14.09 9.15
CA PRO A 55 -21.06 -14.94 10.30
C PRO A 55 -19.92 -14.40 11.19
N LYS A 56 -20.00 -14.71 12.50
CA LYS A 56 -18.96 -14.39 13.48
C LYS A 56 -18.13 -15.61 13.90
N LYS A 57 -18.66 -16.82 13.69
CA LYS A 57 -17.99 -18.07 14.09
C LYS A 57 -17.06 -18.53 12.97
N ALA A 58 -15.83 -18.87 13.29
CA ALA A 58 -14.81 -19.31 12.31
C ALA A 58 -15.28 -20.47 11.43
N ALA A 59 -16.03 -21.45 11.98
CA ALA A 59 -16.55 -22.57 11.22
C ALA A 59 -17.55 -22.15 10.14
N ASP A 60 -18.39 -21.14 10.41
CA ASP A 60 -19.38 -20.65 9.47
C ASP A 60 -18.74 -19.72 8.43
N ILE A 61 -17.72 -18.94 8.82
CA ILE A 61 -16.88 -18.17 7.89
C ILE A 61 -16.21 -19.13 6.89
N ALA A 62 -15.60 -20.21 7.38
CA ALA A 62 -14.97 -21.20 6.51
C ALA A 62 -15.95 -21.87 5.54
N LYS A 63 -17.19 -22.15 5.97
CA LYS A 63 -18.26 -22.65 5.07
C LYS A 63 -18.60 -21.62 3.99
N LEU A 64 -18.70 -20.36 4.37
CA LEU A 64 -19.03 -19.27 3.45
C LEU A 64 -17.92 -19.08 2.40
N VAL A 65 -16.64 -19.13 2.79
CA VAL A 65 -15.49 -19.09 1.87
C VAL A 65 -15.58 -20.24 0.87
N LYS A 66 -15.75 -21.48 1.34
CA LYS A 66 -15.91 -22.65 0.47
C LYS A 66 -17.10 -22.52 -0.51
N ARG A 67 -18.16 -21.83 -0.10
CA ARG A 67 -19.29 -21.53 -0.98
C ARG A 67 -18.90 -20.53 -2.05
N PHE A 68 -18.21 -19.43 -1.69
CA PHE A 68 -17.76 -18.42 -2.63
C PHE A 68 -16.82 -18.99 -3.70
N ASP A 69 -15.91 -19.88 -3.34
CA ASP A 69 -14.99 -20.52 -4.26
C ASP A 69 -15.67 -21.36 -5.33
N LYS A 70 -16.86 -21.90 -5.01
CA LYS A 70 -17.68 -22.73 -5.93
C LYS A 70 -18.62 -21.93 -6.82
N LEU A 71 -18.79 -20.63 -6.55
CA LEU A 71 -19.74 -19.80 -7.32
C LEU A 71 -19.20 -19.42 -8.69
N SER A 72 -20.06 -19.50 -9.69
CA SER A 72 -19.75 -18.91 -10.99
C SER A 72 -19.68 -17.39 -10.89
N PRO A 73 -18.89 -16.71 -11.75
CA PRO A 73 -18.76 -15.26 -11.74
C PRO A 73 -20.09 -14.50 -11.77
N ALA A 74 -21.08 -15.02 -12.51
CA ALA A 74 -22.40 -14.41 -12.62
C ALA A 74 -23.17 -14.42 -11.28
N LYS A 75 -23.03 -15.48 -10.47
CA LYS A 75 -23.72 -15.63 -9.18
C LYS A 75 -23.03 -14.90 -8.04
N ARG A 76 -21.76 -14.54 -8.18
CA ARG A 76 -20.97 -13.89 -7.12
C ARG A 76 -21.51 -12.52 -6.74
N LYS A 77 -22.01 -11.75 -7.71
CA LYS A 77 -22.47 -10.38 -7.50
C LYS A 77 -23.66 -10.27 -6.54
N ASP A 78 -24.50 -11.29 -6.51
CA ASP A 78 -25.74 -11.30 -5.72
C ASP A 78 -25.57 -11.93 -4.33
N GLU A 79 -24.36 -12.45 -4.05
CA GLU A 79 -24.09 -13.13 -2.78
C GLU A 79 -23.71 -12.14 -1.68
N THR A 80 -24.43 -12.23 -0.56
CA THR A 80 -24.11 -11.45 0.64
C THR A 80 -22.69 -11.73 1.11
N GLY A 81 -21.89 -10.67 1.27
CA GLY A 81 -20.51 -10.74 1.71
C GLY A 81 -19.48 -11.01 0.59
N TRP A 82 -19.91 -11.25 -0.66
CA TRP A 82 -18.97 -11.42 -1.77
C TRP A 82 -18.10 -10.18 -1.99
N LEU A 83 -18.69 -8.98 -1.91
CA LEU A 83 -17.94 -7.73 -2.05
C LEU A 83 -16.81 -7.65 -1.01
N ALA A 84 -17.14 -7.92 0.25
CA ALA A 84 -16.17 -7.90 1.35
C ALA A 84 -15.05 -8.93 1.14
N TYR A 85 -15.42 -10.17 0.82
CA TYR A 85 -14.47 -11.25 0.53
C TYR A 85 -13.53 -10.91 -0.63
N ALA A 86 -14.10 -10.47 -1.74
CA ALA A 86 -13.31 -10.11 -2.92
C ALA A 86 -12.41 -8.91 -2.67
N THR A 87 -12.90 -7.88 -1.98
CA THR A 87 -12.12 -6.67 -1.66
C THR A 87 -10.99 -7.00 -0.70
N TYR A 88 -11.26 -7.73 0.39
CA TYR A 88 -10.25 -8.15 1.36
C TYR A 88 -9.09 -8.91 0.70
N ASN A 89 -9.42 -9.90 -0.14
CA ASN A 89 -8.40 -10.67 -0.86
C ASN A 89 -7.60 -9.81 -1.86
N LYS A 90 -8.26 -8.84 -2.53
CA LYS A 90 -7.57 -7.88 -3.41
C LYS A 90 -6.62 -6.98 -2.63
N VAL A 91 -7.03 -6.50 -1.44
CA VAL A 91 -6.18 -5.69 -0.57
C VAL A 91 -4.95 -6.49 -0.12
N ILE A 92 -5.14 -7.72 0.37
CA ILE A 92 -4.01 -8.60 0.74
C ILE A 92 -3.09 -8.83 -0.46
N HIS A 93 -3.64 -9.13 -1.63
CA HIS A 93 -2.85 -9.33 -2.84
C HIS A 93 -2.05 -8.07 -3.18
N LYS A 94 -2.71 -6.90 -3.17
CA LYS A 94 -2.05 -5.61 -3.45
C LYS A 94 -0.91 -5.33 -2.47
N LEU A 95 -1.13 -5.52 -1.17
CA LEU A 95 -0.10 -5.31 -0.14
C LEU A 95 1.09 -6.27 -0.30
N ARG A 96 0.87 -7.47 -0.81
CA ARG A 96 1.94 -8.46 -1.05
C ARG A 96 2.72 -8.24 -2.33
N THR A 97 2.11 -7.65 -3.34
CA THR A 97 2.70 -7.57 -4.68
C THR A 97 3.13 -6.15 -5.06
N GLU A 98 2.33 -5.15 -4.72
CA GLU A 98 2.56 -3.76 -5.11
C GLU A 98 1.80 -2.84 -4.16
N ALA A 99 2.24 -2.77 -2.91
CA ALA A 99 1.61 -1.93 -1.88
C ALA A 99 1.72 -0.44 -2.21
N LEU A 100 2.83 -0.02 -2.80
CA LEU A 100 3.07 1.35 -3.24
C LEU A 100 3.12 1.40 -4.77
N GLU A 101 2.34 2.30 -5.36
CA GLU A 101 2.35 2.52 -6.81
C GLU A 101 3.29 3.62 -7.22
N ASP A 102 3.30 4.73 -6.50
CA ASP A 102 4.16 5.88 -6.74
C ASP A 102 4.78 6.37 -5.42
N PHE A 103 6.10 6.56 -5.41
CA PHE A 103 6.83 7.10 -4.28
C PHE A 103 7.61 8.33 -4.69
N ARG A 104 7.44 9.43 -3.93
CA ARG A 104 8.18 10.66 -4.10
C ARG A 104 9.19 10.82 -2.98
N ILE A 105 10.48 10.83 -3.34
CA ILE A 105 11.57 11.17 -2.45
C ILE A 105 11.49 12.67 -2.21
N ASP A 106 11.21 13.03 -0.96
CA ASP A 106 10.78 14.37 -0.60
C ASP A 106 11.91 15.17 0.01
N PHE A 107 12.36 16.20 -0.71
CA PHE A 107 13.35 17.20 -0.24
C PHE A 107 12.70 18.48 0.28
N GLU A 108 11.38 18.51 0.41
CA GLU A 108 10.64 19.68 0.89
C GLU A 108 10.10 19.40 2.31
N ASP A 109 8.77 19.34 2.50
CA ASP A 109 8.15 19.21 3.83
C ASP A 109 8.60 17.96 4.60
N GLY A 110 8.79 16.85 3.90
CA GLY A 110 9.20 15.58 4.52
C GLY A 110 10.68 15.54 4.92
N PHE A 111 11.49 16.48 4.42
CA PHE A 111 12.92 16.57 4.72
C PHE A 111 13.23 17.71 5.71
N GLY A 112 12.49 18.82 5.61
CA GLY A 112 12.67 20.02 6.42
C GLY A 112 13.89 20.84 6.03
N ASN A 113 14.20 21.86 6.85
CA ASN A 113 15.35 22.74 6.61
C ASN A 113 16.64 22.07 7.04
N ARG A 114 17.59 21.97 6.13
CA ARG A 114 18.92 21.38 6.32
C ARG A 114 19.98 22.31 5.73
N SER A 115 21.25 22.09 6.11
CA SER A 115 22.36 22.77 5.45
C SER A 115 22.53 22.27 4.01
N TRP A 116 23.18 23.07 3.17
CA TRP A 116 23.50 22.69 1.79
C TRP A 116 24.29 21.38 1.72
N GLU A 117 25.25 21.22 2.63
CA GLU A 117 26.09 20.02 2.71
C GLU A 117 25.29 18.78 3.07
N GLU A 118 24.33 18.89 3.99
CA GLU A 118 23.43 17.79 4.37
C GLU A 118 22.49 17.43 3.21
N GLU A 119 21.99 18.44 2.50
CA GLU A 119 21.11 18.24 1.36
C GLU A 119 21.82 17.53 0.21
N ASP A 120 23.02 17.98 -0.15
CA ASP A 120 23.87 17.36 -1.17
C ASP A 120 24.22 15.91 -0.79
N ALA A 121 24.64 15.67 0.44
CA ALA A 121 24.95 14.33 0.93
C ALA A 121 23.71 13.40 0.87
N THR A 122 22.54 13.93 1.23
CA THR A 122 21.27 13.18 1.16
C THR A 122 20.86 12.90 -0.29
N ALA A 123 21.07 13.84 -1.21
CA ALA A 123 20.80 13.64 -2.63
C ALA A 123 21.66 12.50 -3.21
N VAL A 124 22.94 12.48 -2.89
CA VAL A 124 23.85 11.40 -3.28
C VAL A 124 23.41 10.07 -2.66
N GLN A 125 23.08 10.04 -1.36
CA GLN A 125 22.61 8.84 -0.68
C GLN A 125 21.30 8.32 -1.30
N ALA A 126 20.33 9.19 -1.57
CA ALA A 126 19.09 8.81 -2.21
C ALA A 126 19.31 8.21 -3.60
N ALA A 127 20.20 8.81 -4.41
CA ALA A 127 20.56 8.29 -5.73
C ALA A 127 21.18 6.88 -5.65
N LEU A 128 22.08 6.64 -4.68
CA LEU A 128 22.68 5.32 -4.45
C LEU A 128 21.62 4.29 -4.04
N GLU A 129 20.69 4.65 -3.17
CA GLU A 129 19.59 3.76 -2.77
C GLU A 129 18.61 3.49 -3.92
N VAL A 130 18.33 4.46 -4.79
CA VAL A 130 17.56 4.23 -6.02
C VAL A 130 18.28 3.23 -6.92
N ALA A 131 19.57 3.43 -7.20
CA ALA A 131 20.36 2.50 -8.02
C ALA A 131 20.38 1.07 -7.44
N LYS A 132 20.52 0.95 -6.12
CA LYS A 132 20.43 -0.32 -5.39
C LYS A 132 19.04 -0.96 -5.53
N GLY A 133 17.98 -0.18 -5.36
CA GLY A 133 16.60 -0.64 -5.49
C GLY A 133 16.24 -1.08 -6.91
N MET A 134 16.74 -0.37 -7.93
CA MET A 134 16.60 -0.77 -9.34
C MET A 134 17.25 -2.14 -9.58
N LYS A 135 18.47 -2.35 -9.11
CA LYS A 135 19.17 -3.63 -9.21
C LYS A 135 18.44 -4.75 -8.48
N ALA A 136 17.90 -4.47 -7.30
CA ALA A 136 17.16 -5.42 -6.47
C ALA A 136 15.70 -5.63 -6.93
N LYS A 137 15.20 -4.79 -7.85
CA LYS A 137 13.77 -4.74 -8.26
C LYS A 137 12.83 -4.55 -7.08
N SER A 138 13.21 -3.71 -6.11
CA SER A 138 12.47 -3.45 -4.88
C SER A 138 11.73 -2.10 -4.87
N LEU A 139 11.90 -1.28 -5.93
CA LEU A 139 11.25 0.01 -6.05
C LEU A 139 9.80 -0.13 -6.51
N PRO A 140 8.93 0.84 -6.15
CA PRO A 140 7.62 0.98 -6.78
C PRO A 140 7.71 1.19 -8.29
N PRO A 141 6.64 0.89 -9.04
CA PRO A 141 6.64 1.07 -10.50
C PRO A 141 6.80 2.54 -10.94
N PHE A 142 6.37 3.49 -10.11
CA PHE A 142 6.56 4.92 -10.33
C PHE A 142 7.39 5.52 -9.20
N MET A 143 8.37 6.31 -9.58
CA MET A 143 9.25 7.02 -8.67
C MET A 143 9.46 8.46 -9.14
N GLY A 144 9.64 9.36 -8.21
CA GLY A 144 10.00 10.74 -8.51
C GLY A 144 10.61 11.43 -7.31
N ILE A 145 10.95 12.69 -7.48
CA ILE A 145 11.52 13.56 -6.48
C ILE A 145 10.61 14.78 -6.34
N ARG A 146 10.33 15.19 -5.12
CA ARG A 146 9.80 16.51 -4.82
C ARG A 146 10.96 17.38 -4.36
N ILE A 147 11.34 18.34 -5.20
CA ILE A 147 12.38 19.33 -4.88
C ILE A 147 11.78 20.48 -4.08
N LYS A 148 12.62 21.26 -3.44
CA LYS A 148 12.23 22.53 -2.82
C LYS A 148 11.65 23.50 -3.88
N PRO A 149 10.76 24.41 -3.47
CA PRO A 149 10.27 25.44 -4.37
C PRO A 149 11.41 26.37 -4.83
N PHE A 150 11.30 26.89 -6.04
CA PHE A 150 12.22 27.93 -6.56
C PHE A 150 11.85 29.30 -5.97
N THR A 151 12.02 29.45 -4.68
CA THR A 151 11.84 30.73 -3.97
C THR A 151 13.16 31.19 -3.39
N GLU A 152 13.34 32.50 -3.31
CA GLU A 152 14.56 33.10 -2.71
C GLU A 152 14.51 33.11 -1.18
N ASP A 153 13.36 32.79 -0.58
CA ASP A 153 13.13 32.74 0.86
C ASP A 153 13.50 31.33 1.39
N LEU A 154 14.78 31.10 1.65
CA LEU A 154 15.30 29.90 2.29
C LEU A 154 15.92 30.24 3.64
#